data_99838d351234f987a8459bab999d3c31
#
_entry.id   99838d351234f987a8459bab999d3c31
#
_cell.length_a   1.000
_cell.length_b   1.000
_cell.length_c   1.000
_cell.angle_alpha   90.00
_cell.angle_beta   90.00
_cell.angle_gamma   90.00
#
_symmetry.space_group_name_H-M   'P 1'
#
loop_
_entity.id
_entity.type
_entity.pdbx_description
1 polymer ?
#
loop_
_entity_poly.entity_id
_entity_poly.type
_entity_poly.pdbx_seq_one_letter_code
_entity_poly.pdbx_strand_id
1 'polypeptide(L)'
;LAMALILGAPAAEALNGLASFHGTGRRFELKATVHGIRVIDDYGHHPTEIDVTLTAAKRYAGDGRVLVIFQPHRYSRTQAFMNEFARALSIADEVVLLEIYAASEAPITGITSKTIAVQMEHGRFIPNFLEASDWVIDNAKPGDVIITLGAGDVNSLAPIISDGLARRFN
;
A
#
# COMPACT_ATOMS: atom_id res chain seq x y z
N LEU A 1 -1.38 -4.84 27.05
CA LEU A 1 -0.87 -4.90 28.44
C LEU A 1 -2.00 -5.22 29.42
N ALA A 2 -3.10 -4.44 29.50
CA ALA A 2 -4.18 -4.65 30.47
C ALA A 2 -4.72 -6.09 30.48
N MET A 3 -5.02 -6.67 29.33
CA MET A 3 -5.50 -8.06 29.21
C MET A 3 -4.48 -9.06 29.74
N ALA A 4 -3.19 -8.88 29.44
CA ALA A 4 -2.14 -9.76 29.93
C ALA A 4 -2.06 -9.74 31.47
N LEU A 5 -2.18 -8.57 32.08
CA LEU A 5 -2.20 -8.41 33.53
C LEU A 5 -3.45 -9.04 34.16
N ILE A 6 -4.64 -8.88 33.55
CA ILE A 6 -5.87 -9.51 33.98
C ILE A 6 -5.76 -11.06 33.97
N LEU A 7 -5.07 -11.60 32.96
CA LEU A 7 -4.82 -13.03 32.84
C LEU A 7 -3.65 -13.53 33.70
N GLY A 8 -3.06 -12.67 34.56
CA GLY A 8 -2.02 -13.04 35.52
C GLY A 8 -0.60 -13.06 34.97
N ALA A 9 -0.36 -12.51 33.76
CA ALA A 9 1.01 -12.41 33.25
C ALA A 9 1.84 -11.41 34.06
N PRO A 10 3.10 -11.70 34.43
CA PRO A 10 3.98 -10.75 35.10
C PRO A 10 4.18 -9.49 34.28
N ALA A 11 4.06 -8.32 34.90
CA ALA A 11 4.08 -7.02 34.22
C ALA A 11 5.39 -6.80 33.41
N ALA A 12 6.53 -7.22 33.96
CA ALA A 12 7.82 -7.10 33.29
C ALA A 12 7.90 -7.95 32.00
N GLU A 13 7.41 -9.18 32.05
CA GLU A 13 7.36 -10.07 30.87
C GLU A 13 6.39 -9.56 29.81
N ALA A 14 5.21 -9.05 30.23
CA ALA A 14 4.25 -8.46 29.34
C ALA A 14 4.82 -7.19 28.65
N LEU A 15 5.55 -6.35 29.37
CA LEU A 15 6.22 -5.17 28.81
C LEU A 15 7.35 -5.56 27.85
N ASN A 16 8.16 -6.57 28.17
CA ASN A 16 9.20 -7.08 27.29
C ASN A 16 8.61 -7.66 26.00
N GLY A 17 7.49 -8.40 26.10
CA GLY A 17 6.76 -8.91 24.94
C GLY A 17 6.22 -7.79 24.04
N LEU A 18 5.70 -6.71 24.63
CA LEU A 18 5.27 -5.53 23.88
C LEU A 18 6.43 -4.80 23.20
N ALA A 19 7.58 -4.67 23.90
CA ALA A 19 8.77 -4.03 23.35
C ALA A 19 9.37 -4.80 22.16
N SER A 20 9.22 -6.13 22.12
CA SER A 20 9.66 -6.97 21.02
C SER A 20 8.64 -7.13 19.89
N PHE A 21 7.45 -6.56 20.04
CA PHE A 21 6.41 -6.65 19.02
C PHE A 21 6.68 -5.64 17.88
N HIS A 22 6.98 -6.15 16.69
CA HIS A 22 7.29 -5.35 15.50
C HIS A 22 6.05 -5.02 14.64
N GLY A 23 4.85 -5.16 15.17
CA GLY A 23 3.60 -4.92 14.44
C GLY A 23 3.05 -6.18 13.77
N THR A 24 1.89 -6.03 13.15
CA THR A 24 1.28 -7.08 12.33
C THR A 24 1.79 -6.93 10.89
N GLY A 25 2.21 -8.01 10.27
CA GLY A 25 2.63 -8.00 8.87
C GLY A 25 1.58 -7.38 7.96
N ARG A 26 2.02 -6.66 6.94
CA ARG A 26 1.17 -5.96 5.99
C ARG A 26 0.22 -4.93 6.64
N ARG A 27 0.65 -4.22 7.69
CA ARG A 27 -0.06 -3.11 8.33
C ARG A 27 0.90 -1.95 8.50
N PHE A 28 0.96 -1.07 7.48
CA PHE A 28 1.94 0.00 7.37
C PHE A 28 3.37 -0.50 7.65
N GLU A 29 3.69 -1.68 7.09
CA GLU A 29 4.93 -2.40 7.36
C GLU A 29 6.07 -1.83 6.54
N LEU A 30 7.08 -1.24 7.19
CA LEU A 30 8.30 -0.78 6.51
C LEU A 30 9.09 -2.01 6.02
N LYS A 31 9.21 -2.17 4.72
CA LYS A 31 9.95 -3.27 4.07
C LYS A 31 11.41 -2.91 3.82
N ALA A 32 11.68 -1.66 3.44
CA ALA A 32 13.02 -1.18 3.17
C ALA A 32 13.12 0.35 3.26
N THR A 33 14.33 0.83 3.46
CA THR A 33 14.72 2.23 3.23
C THR A 33 15.94 2.24 2.31
N VAL A 34 15.80 2.81 1.12
CA VAL A 34 16.84 2.85 0.09
C VAL A 34 17.06 4.30 -0.34
N HIS A 35 18.26 4.83 -0.13
CA HIS A 35 18.62 6.22 -0.45
C HIS A 35 17.59 7.26 0.03
N GLY A 36 17.03 7.05 1.25
CA GLY A 36 16.01 7.92 1.85
C GLY A 36 14.59 7.70 1.32
N ILE A 37 14.39 6.78 0.38
CA ILE A 37 13.07 6.33 -0.09
C ILE A 37 12.62 5.17 0.79
N ARG A 38 11.40 5.26 1.33
CA ARG A 38 10.82 4.25 2.23
C ARG A 38 9.80 3.41 1.47
N VAL A 39 9.98 2.10 1.48
CA VAL A 39 9.06 1.14 0.84
C VAL A 39 8.22 0.48 1.92
N ILE A 40 6.91 0.62 1.83
CA ILE A 40 5.92 0.16 2.81
C ILE A 40 4.96 -0.81 2.13
N ASP A 41 4.53 -1.84 2.86
CA ASP A 41 3.41 -2.71 2.45
C ASP A 41 2.23 -2.57 3.41
N ASP A 42 1.02 -2.43 2.84
CA ASP A 42 -0.22 -2.35 3.62
C ASP A 42 -1.33 -3.20 2.99
N TYR A 43 -2.07 -3.90 3.82
CA TYR A 43 -3.16 -4.79 3.42
C TYR A 43 -4.47 -4.06 3.09
N GLY A 44 -4.54 -2.77 3.31
CA GLY A 44 -5.74 -1.94 3.11
C GLY A 44 -6.37 -2.17 1.74
N HIS A 45 -7.63 -2.54 1.73
CA HIS A 45 -8.37 -2.91 0.53
C HIS A 45 -9.83 -2.43 0.55
N HIS A 46 -10.22 -1.67 1.56
CA HIS A 46 -11.48 -0.93 1.66
C HIS A 46 -11.20 0.57 1.62
N PRO A 47 -12.05 1.41 0.99
CA PRO A 47 -11.78 2.86 0.90
C PRO A 47 -11.45 3.53 2.23
N THR A 48 -12.13 3.16 3.31
CA THR A 48 -11.85 3.69 4.66
C THR A 48 -10.44 3.31 5.16
N GLU A 49 -10.00 2.07 4.91
CA GLU A 49 -8.63 1.64 5.27
C GLU A 49 -7.59 2.41 4.47
N ILE A 50 -7.83 2.58 3.16
CA ILE A 50 -6.96 3.34 2.25
C ILE A 50 -6.82 4.78 2.71
N ASP A 51 -7.93 5.44 3.04
CA ASP A 51 -7.95 6.83 3.54
C ASP A 51 -7.06 6.97 4.78
N VAL A 52 -7.25 6.11 5.77
CA VAL A 52 -6.45 6.11 7.01
C VAL A 52 -4.97 5.86 6.74
N THR A 53 -4.66 4.84 5.92
CA THR A 53 -3.29 4.50 5.54
C THR A 53 -2.60 5.65 4.80
N LEU A 54 -3.25 6.24 3.80
CA LEU A 54 -2.65 7.32 3.01
C LEU A 54 -2.55 8.63 3.78
N THR A 55 -3.51 8.92 4.66
CA THR A 55 -3.40 10.07 5.60
C THR A 55 -2.19 9.91 6.53
N ALA A 56 -1.96 8.70 7.06
CA ALA A 56 -0.79 8.41 7.87
C ALA A 56 0.50 8.51 7.04
N ALA A 57 0.47 7.99 5.81
CA ALA A 57 1.61 8.04 4.88
C ALA A 57 2.03 9.46 4.52
N LYS A 58 1.09 10.36 4.28
CA LYS A 58 1.38 11.78 4.01
C LYS A 58 2.08 12.45 5.20
N ARG A 59 1.64 12.17 6.42
CA ARG A 59 2.30 12.66 7.63
C ARG A 59 3.70 12.06 7.79
N TYR A 60 3.85 10.77 7.49
CA TYR A 60 5.12 10.05 7.58
C TYR A 60 6.12 10.51 6.51
N ALA A 61 5.65 10.88 5.33
CA ALA A 61 6.48 11.41 4.24
C ALA A 61 7.04 12.82 4.56
N GLY A 62 6.32 13.63 5.34
CA GLY A 62 6.68 15.03 5.58
C GLY A 62 6.63 15.84 4.27
N ASP A 63 7.79 16.38 3.85
CA ASP A 63 7.92 17.12 2.59
C ASP A 63 8.07 16.20 1.36
N GLY A 64 8.23 14.88 1.57
CA GLY A 64 8.30 13.88 0.51
C GLY A 64 6.92 13.56 -0.08
N ARG A 65 6.91 12.91 -1.25
CA ARG A 65 5.68 12.46 -1.90
C ARG A 65 5.30 11.05 -1.44
N VAL A 66 4.01 10.72 -1.60
CA VAL A 66 3.47 9.37 -1.45
C VAL A 66 3.12 8.81 -2.82
N LEU A 67 3.81 7.75 -3.24
CA LEU A 67 3.56 6.99 -4.45
C LEU A 67 2.91 5.66 -4.08
N VAL A 68 1.79 5.31 -4.70
CA VAL A 68 1.02 4.11 -4.37
C VAL A 68 0.93 3.17 -5.56
N ILE A 69 1.19 1.89 -5.35
CA ILE A 69 0.75 0.82 -6.26
C ILE A 69 -0.42 0.13 -5.58
N PHE A 70 -1.61 0.32 -6.12
CA PHE A 70 -2.86 -0.24 -5.57
C PHE A 70 -3.40 -1.38 -6.43
N GLN A 71 -3.72 -2.50 -5.77
CA GLN A 71 -4.41 -3.63 -6.39
C GLN A 71 -5.83 -3.74 -5.80
N PRO A 72 -6.88 -3.38 -6.56
CA PRO A 72 -8.25 -3.63 -6.12
C PRO A 72 -8.49 -5.12 -5.91
N HIS A 73 -9.25 -5.48 -4.89
CA HIS A 73 -9.52 -6.86 -4.52
C HIS A 73 -11.02 -7.15 -4.63
N ARG A 74 -11.40 -8.05 -5.54
CA ARG A 74 -12.74 -8.46 -5.97
C ARG A 74 -13.43 -7.46 -6.89
N TYR A 75 -14.06 -7.97 -7.93
CA TYR A 75 -14.87 -7.20 -8.88
C TYR A 75 -16.10 -6.58 -8.22
N SER A 76 -16.80 -7.34 -7.36
CA SER A 76 -17.98 -6.88 -6.64
C SER A 76 -17.69 -5.67 -5.74
N ARG A 77 -16.57 -5.70 -5.00
CA ARG A 77 -16.15 -4.57 -4.16
C ARG A 77 -15.72 -3.38 -5.01
N THR A 78 -14.99 -3.61 -6.08
CA THR A 78 -14.56 -2.55 -7.00
C THR A 78 -15.77 -1.84 -7.60
N GLN A 79 -16.80 -2.57 -8.01
CA GLN A 79 -18.05 -2.02 -8.51
C GLN A 79 -18.77 -1.18 -7.44
N ALA A 80 -18.89 -1.72 -6.22
CA ALA A 80 -19.63 -1.07 -5.14
C ALA A 80 -19.00 0.24 -4.65
N PHE A 81 -17.66 0.35 -4.70
CA PHE A 81 -16.91 1.45 -4.09
C PHE A 81 -16.01 2.21 -5.07
N MET A 82 -16.32 2.19 -6.36
CA MET A 82 -15.47 2.77 -7.41
C MET A 82 -15.10 4.24 -7.16
N ASN A 83 -16.10 5.06 -6.84
CA ASN A 83 -15.91 6.50 -6.58
C ASN A 83 -15.17 6.74 -5.25
N GLU A 84 -15.47 5.94 -4.24
CA GLU A 84 -14.83 6.01 -2.93
C GLU A 84 -13.35 5.61 -3.03
N PHE A 85 -13.01 4.61 -3.85
CA PHE A 85 -11.62 4.27 -4.15
C PHE A 85 -10.89 5.43 -4.81
N ALA A 86 -11.46 6.03 -5.86
CA ALA A 86 -10.83 7.16 -6.55
C ALA A 86 -10.57 8.32 -5.57
N ARG A 87 -11.55 8.64 -4.71
CA ARG A 87 -11.43 9.71 -3.71
C ARG A 87 -10.36 9.39 -2.66
N ALA A 88 -10.37 8.18 -2.08
CA ALA A 88 -9.40 7.81 -1.06
C ALA A 88 -7.97 7.74 -1.61
N LEU A 89 -7.79 7.19 -2.81
CA LEU A 89 -6.50 7.10 -3.47
C LEU A 89 -5.94 8.46 -3.87
N SER A 90 -6.79 9.45 -4.16
CA SER A 90 -6.38 10.84 -4.52
C SER A 90 -5.69 11.59 -3.37
N ILE A 91 -5.57 11.02 -2.17
CA ILE A 91 -4.74 11.53 -1.07
C ILE A 91 -3.24 11.38 -1.41
N ALA A 92 -2.87 10.36 -2.17
CA ALA A 92 -1.49 10.16 -2.64
C ALA A 92 -1.14 11.13 -3.77
N ASP A 93 0.17 11.38 -3.95
CA ASP A 93 0.67 12.26 -5.01
C ASP A 93 0.71 11.56 -6.37
N GLU A 94 0.94 10.25 -6.39
CA GLU A 94 0.94 9.41 -7.59
C GLU A 94 0.31 8.06 -7.29
N VAL A 95 -0.54 7.56 -8.17
CA VAL A 95 -1.22 6.27 -8.01
C VAL A 95 -1.11 5.43 -9.27
N VAL A 96 -0.55 4.25 -9.12
CA VAL A 96 -0.55 3.18 -10.14
C VAL A 96 -1.58 2.14 -9.73
N LEU A 97 -2.54 1.86 -10.60
CA LEU A 97 -3.52 0.80 -10.40
C LEU A 97 -3.14 -0.44 -11.22
N LEU A 98 -3.02 -1.56 -10.53
CA LEU A 98 -2.88 -2.89 -11.13
C LEU A 98 -4.25 -3.43 -11.57
N GLU A 99 -4.25 -4.58 -12.26
CA GLU A 99 -5.49 -5.29 -12.54
C GLU A 99 -6.17 -5.77 -11.24
N ILE A 100 -7.49 -5.91 -11.29
CA ILE A 100 -8.27 -6.39 -10.14
C ILE A 100 -7.85 -7.82 -9.78
N TYR A 101 -7.49 -8.04 -8.51
CA TYR A 101 -7.35 -9.39 -7.97
C TYR A 101 -8.73 -10.02 -7.78
N ALA A 102 -9.04 -11.01 -8.59
CA ALA A 102 -10.39 -11.57 -8.69
C ALA A 102 -10.87 -12.27 -7.40
N ALA A 103 -9.96 -12.90 -6.62
CA ALA A 103 -10.30 -13.68 -5.41
C ALA A 103 -11.44 -14.68 -5.66
N SER A 104 -11.35 -15.44 -6.76
CA SER A 104 -12.34 -16.42 -7.23
C SER A 104 -13.68 -15.85 -7.76
N GLU A 105 -13.82 -14.54 -7.89
CA GLU A 105 -14.97 -13.94 -8.56
C GLU A 105 -14.80 -13.95 -10.08
N ALA A 106 -15.90 -14.14 -10.81
CA ALA A 106 -15.91 -13.92 -12.26
C ALA A 106 -15.81 -12.41 -12.58
N PRO A 107 -15.14 -12.03 -13.68
CA PRO A 107 -15.11 -10.64 -14.12
C PRO A 107 -16.53 -10.09 -14.35
N ILE A 108 -16.74 -8.84 -13.91
CA ILE A 108 -17.99 -8.10 -14.15
C ILE A 108 -17.77 -7.18 -15.35
N THR A 109 -18.63 -7.29 -16.36
CA THR A 109 -18.52 -6.48 -17.59
C THR A 109 -18.48 -4.97 -17.26
N GLY A 110 -17.48 -4.28 -17.79
CA GLY A 110 -17.30 -2.83 -17.58
C GLY A 110 -16.63 -2.43 -16.27
N ILE A 111 -16.29 -3.39 -15.39
CA ILE A 111 -15.58 -3.12 -14.13
C ILE A 111 -14.10 -3.46 -14.29
N THR A 112 -13.27 -2.44 -14.26
CA THR A 112 -11.81 -2.54 -14.38
C THR A 112 -11.13 -1.52 -13.47
N SER A 113 -9.89 -1.74 -13.11
CA SER A 113 -9.10 -0.75 -12.36
C SER A 113 -8.88 0.55 -13.15
N LYS A 114 -8.91 0.47 -14.49
CA LYS A 114 -8.82 1.65 -15.36
C LYS A 114 -9.96 2.64 -15.09
N THR A 115 -11.16 2.15 -14.77
CA THR A 115 -12.32 3.01 -14.47
C THR A 115 -12.15 3.80 -13.16
N ILE A 116 -11.31 3.33 -12.23
CA ILE A 116 -10.90 4.10 -11.06
C ILE A 116 -9.83 5.13 -11.46
N ALA A 117 -8.80 4.69 -12.21
CA ALA A 117 -7.67 5.53 -12.59
C ALA A 117 -8.09 6.81 -13.31
N VAL A 118 -9.03 6.72 -14.26
CA VAL A 118 -9.49 7.88 -15.06
C VAL A 118 -10.28 8.92 -14.25
N GLN A 119 -10.67 8.62 -13.01
CA GLN A 119 -11.35 9.56 -12.11
C GLN A 119 -10.37 10.39 -11.27
N MET A 120 -9.06 10.11 -11.35
CA MET A 120 -8.02 10.76 -10.56
C MET A 120 -7.08 11.57 -11.46
N GLU A 121 -6.62 12.71 -10.98
CA GLU A 121 -5.66 13.57 -11.71
C GLU A 121 -4.31 12.86 -11.91
N HIS A 122 -3.83 12.17 -10.88
CA HIS A 122 -2.54 11.48 -10.87
C HIS A 122 -2.68 9.95 -10.85
N GLY A 123 -3.81 9.44 -11.37
CA GLY A 123 -4.09 8.02 -11.48
C GLY A 123 -3.66 7.44 -12.83
N ARG A 124 -2.99 6.30 -12.82
CA ARG A 124 -2.62 5.57 -14.04
C ARG A 124 -2.89 4.08 -13.91
N PHE A 125 -3.36 3.49 -14.97
CA PHE A 125 -3.60 2.05 -15.03
C PHE A 125 -2.40 1.37 -15.71
N ILE A 126 -1.66 0.58 -14.94
CA ILE A 126 -0.54 -0.24 -15.42
C ILE A 126 -0.78 -1.66 -14.89
N PRO A 127 -1.41 -2.56 -15.67
CA PRO A 127 -1.84 -3.87 -15.18
C PRO A 127 -0.67 -4.83 -14.92
N ASN A 128 0.46 -4.64 -15.61
CA ASN A 128 1.64 -5.48 -15.45
C ASN A 128 2.44 -5.08 -14.20
N PHE A 129 2.76 -6.06 -13.36
CA PHE A 129 3.47 -5.87 -12.09
C PHE A 129 4.87 -5.28 -12.28
N LEU A 130 5.63 -5.80 -13.25
CA LEU A 130 7.00 -5.33 -13.49
C LEU A 130 6.98 -3.90 -14.04
N GLU A 131 6.13 -3.61 -15.02
CA GLU A 131 5.98 -2.26 -15.57
C GLU A 131 5.52 -1.25 -14.50
N ALA A 132 4.64 -1.67 -13.59
CA ALA A 132 4.19 -0.84 -12.47
C ALA A 132 5.34 -0.55 -11.49
N SER A 133 6.16 -1.57 -11.18
CA SER A 133 7.33 -1.38 -10.32
C SER A 133 8.39 -0.51 -10.98
N ASP A 134 8.68 -0.73 -12.26
CA ASP A 134 9.64 0.07 -13.03
C ASP A 134 9.21 1.54 -13.07
N TRP A 135 7.92 1.79 -13.34
CA TRP A 135 7.40 3.14 -13.34
C TRP A 135 7.61 3.85 -11.99
N VAL A 136 7.31 3.18 -10.87
CA VAL A 136 7.50 3.77 -9.53
C VAL A 136 8.98 3.98 -9.23
N ILE A 137 9.85 3.01 -9.58
CA ILE A 137 11.30 3.13 -9.41
C ILE A 137 11.83 4.34 -10.18
N ASP A 138 11.43 4.52 -11.44
CA ASP A 138 11.91 5.60 -12.30
C ASP A 138 11.45 6.98 -11.85
N ASN A 139 10.28 7.07 -11.21
CA ASN A 139 9.70 8.33 -10.77
C ASN A 139 10.01 8.69 -9.31
N ALA A 140 10.52 7.76 -8.51
CA ALA A 140 10.83 7.98 -7.10
C ALA A 140 12.02 8.93 -6.90
N LYS A 141 11.98 9.69 -5.81
CA LYS A 141 13.02 10.65 -5.38
C LYS A 141 13.36 10.42 -3.91
N PRO A 142 14.58 10.73 -3.48
CA PRO A 142 14.92 10.73 -2.04
C PRO A 142 13.89 11.52 -1.22
N GLY A 143 13.46 10.93 -0.11
CA GLY A 143 12.39 11.47 0.74
C GLY A 143 10.99 10.90 0.48
N ASP A 144 10.76 10.30 -0.69
CA ASP A 144 9.46 9.71 -1.02
C ASP A 144 9.13 8.49 -0.16
N VAL A 145 7.82 8.21 -0.06
CA VAL A 145 7.25 6.98 0.49
C VAL A 145 6.54 6.24 -0.64
N ILE A 146 6.94 5.00 -0.88
CA ILE A 146 6.29 4.10 -1.84
C ILE A 146 5.47 3.09 -1.04
N ILE A 147 4.21 2.88 -1.43
CA ILE A 147 3.31 1.94 -0.74
C ILE A 147 2.78 0.91 -1.74
N THR A 148 3.00 -0.38 -1.45
CA THR A 148 2.23 -1.46 -2.05
C THR A 148 0.96 -1.66 -1.22
N LEU A 149 -0.22 -1.50 -1.83
CA LEU A 149 -1.50 -1.41 -1.12
C LEU A 149 -2.52 -2.38 -1.71
N GLY A 150 -3.08 -3.25 -0.87
CA GLY A 150 -4.11 -4.19 -1.28
C GLY A 150 -4.02 -5.56 -0.61
N ALA A 151 -5.12 -6.33 -0.66
CA ALA A 151 -5.23 -7.67 -0.06
C ALA A 151 -4.77 -8.82 -1.00
N GLY A 152 -4.45 -8.51 -2.25
CA GLY A 152 -3.95 -9.47 -3.24
C GLY A 152 -2.44 -9.71 -3.10
N ASP A 153 -1.81 -9.99 -4.24
CA ASP A 153 -0.40 -10.33 -4.36
C ASP A 153 0.52 -9.13 -4.63
N VAL A 154 -0.01 -7.90 -4.58
CA VAL A 154 0.74 -6.65 -4.75
C VAL A 154 1.95 -6.52 -3.82
N ASN A 155 1.91 -7.13 -2.64
CA ASN A 155 3.03 -7.14 -1.69
C ASN A 155 4.30 -7.80 -2.25
N SER A 156 4.19 -8.66 -3.27
CA SER A 156 5.35 -9.23 -3.96
C SER A 156 6.21 -8.19 -4.67
N LEU A 157 5.68 -6.98 -4.90
CA LEU A 157 6.42 -5.88 -5.52
C LEU A 157 7.39 -5.17 -4.57
N ALA A 158 7.18 -5.22 -3.26
CA ALA A 158 8.02 -4.50 -2.31
C ALA A 158 9.52 -4.87 -2.40
N PRO A 159 9.94 -6.15 -2.45
CA PRO A 159 11.33 -6.51 -2.67
C PRO A 159 11.82 -6.10 -4.07
N ILE A 160 11.02 -6.23 -5.13
CA ILE A 160 11.39 -5.85 -6.49
C ILE A 160 11.69 -4.35 -6.57
N ILE A 161 10.83 -3.53 -5.96
CA ILE A 161 11.00 -2.07 -5.88
C ILE A 161 12.28 -1.73 -5.10
N SER A 162 12.49 -2.37 -3.95
CA SER A 162 13.67 -2.12 -3.12
C SER A 162 14.98 -2.43 -3.85
N ASP A 163 15.03 -3.56 -4.53
CA ASP A 163 16.20 -3.98 -5.33
C ASP A 163 16.40 -3.05 -6.55
N GLY A 164 15.30 -2.64 -7.20
CA GLY A 164 15.33 -1.70 -8.32
C GLY A 164 15.84 -0.32 -7.92
N LEU A 165 15.37 0.20 -6.79
CA LEU A 165 15.87 1.46 -6.23
C LEU A 165 17.36 1.38 -5.87
N ALA A 166 17.81 0.28 -5.26
CA ALA A 166 19.22 0.09 -4.95
C ALA A 166 20.08 0.10 -6.22
N ARG A 167 19.63 -0.52 -7.31
CA ARG A 167 20.36 -0.47 -8.62
C ARG A 167 20.35 0.91 -9.27
N ARG A 168 19.25 1.67 -9.14
CA ARG A 168 19.11 2.99 -9.76
C ARG A 168 19.99 4.06 -9.11
N PHE A 169 20.18 3.98 -7.80
CA PHE A 169 20.88 5.01 -7.04
C PHE A 169 22.32 4.62 -6.66
N ASN A 170 22.81 3.42 -7.02
CA ASN A 170 24.22 3.02 -6.96
C ASN A 170 24.94 3.36 -8.25
#